data_beeb17c5b101d126ce7d4a8589b39e38
#
_entry.id   beeb17c5b101d126ce7d4a8589b39e38
#
_cell.length_a   1.000
_cell.length_b   1.000
_cell.length_c   1.000
_cell.angle_alpha   90.00
_cell.angle_beta   90.00
_cell.angle_gamma   90.00
#
_symmetry.space_group_name_H-M   'P 1'
#
loop_
_entity.id
_entity.type
_entity.pdbx_description
1 polymer ?
#
loop_
_entity_poly.entity_id
_entity_poly.type
_entity_poly.pdbx_seq_one_letter_code
_entity_poly.pdbx_strand_id
1 'polypeptide(L)'
;MKLLKAAFLRKKSPSDLVAEAEGGEHGPMHKHLGAFDLIAFGVGATIGSGIFALTGTAAAGQVSLHNDWWSTPLTNFLLGSTLGREGAGPAIVISFILAALACGLAALCYAELASMIPVSGSAYTFAYASLGEVIAWIIGWDLILEYAVGNVAVAVSWSDHFLHLVHGMTGHGLPLWLTADTTTALSRIADRASPQNALYSSFDLPQLFGHPFAVNLPALLIVAAVTWVLVVGIKESARANSIAVAVKVLVVLFF
;
A
#
# COMPACT_ATOMS: atom_id res chain seq x y z
N MET A 1 -23.37 -33.76 -3.88
CA MET A 1 -22.72 -33.24 -2.67
C MET A 1 -21.25 -33.70 -2.51
N LYS A 2 -20.89 -34.98 -2.75
CA LYS A 2 -19.49 -35.48 -2.69
C LYS A 2 -18.58 -34.87 -3.78
N LEU A 3 -19.04 -34.69 -5.01
CA LEU A 3 -18.28 -34.10 -6.12
C LEU A 3 -18.00 -32.60 -5.92
N LEU A 4 -18.97 -31.87 -5.38
CA LEU A 4 -18.76 -30.47 -5.00
C LEU A 4 -17.72 -30.33 -3.88
N LYS A 5 -17.78 -31.16 -2.83
CA LYS A 5 -16.75 -31.16 -1.78
C LYS A 5 -15.35 -31.51 -2.31
N ALA A 6 -15.26 -32.45 -3.26
CA ALA A 6 -13.98 -32.83 -3.87
C ALA A 6 -13.38 -31.70 -4.74
N ALA A 7 -14.22 -30.93 -5.44
CA ALA A 7 -13.78 -29.77 -6.22
C ALA A 7 -13.34 -28.60 -5.31
N PHE A 8 -14.12 -28.32 -4.25
CA PHE A 8 -13.82 -27.20 -3.33
C PHE A 8 -12.56 -27.41 -2.49
N LEU A 9 -12.18 -28.65 -2.19
CA LEU A 9 -11.03 -29.00 -1.37
C LEU A 9 -9.85 -29.57 -2.17
N ARG A 10 -9.86 -29.37 -3.49
CA ARG A 10 -8.77 -29.81 -4.35
C ARG A 10 -7.48 -29.08 -3.94
N LYS A 11 -6.48 -29.86 -3.55
CA LYS A 11 -5.14 -29.37 -3.20
C LYS A 11 -4.18 -29.70 -4.34
N LYS A 12 -3.21 -28.82 -4.58
CA LYS A 12 -2.06 -29.12 -5.42
C LYS A 12 -0.92 -29.66 -4.54
N SER A 13 -0.27 -30.72 -4.99
CA SER A 13 0.91 -31.18 -4.28
C SER A 13 2.08 -30.19 -4.43
N PRO A 14 2.98 -30.07 -3.44
CA PRO A 14 4.17 -29.24 -3.59
C PRO A 14 5.00 -29.59 -4.84
N SER A 15 5.09 -30.88 -5.19
CA SER A 15 5.78 -31.35 -6.40
C SER A 15 5.13 -30.86 -7.68
N ASP A 16 3.79 -30.81 -7.75
CA ASP A 16 3.08 -30.31 -8.94
C ASP A 16 3.29 -28.80 -9.12
N LEU A 17 3.30 -28.05 -8.01
CA LEU A 17 3.56 -26.60 -8.03
C LEU A 17 4.98 -26.28 -8.50
N VAL A 18 5.97 -27.05 -8.04
CA VAL A 18 7.36 -26.90 -8.49
C VAL A 18 7.50 -27.29 -9.97
N ALA A 19 6.89 -28.39 -10.38
CA ALA A 19 6.91 -28.84 -11.78
C ALA A 19 6.26 -27.82 -12.73
N GLU A 20 5.14 -27.19 -12.34
CA GLU A 20 4.52 -26.10 -13.12
C GLU A 20 5.43 -24.86 -13.21
N ALA A 21 6.11 -24.50 -12.12
CA ALA A 21 7.02 -23.35 -12.11
C ALA A 21 8.26 -23.59 -12.99
N GLU A 22 8.70 -24.83 -13.13
CA GLU A 22 9.85 -25.22 -13.97
C GLU A 22 9.46 -25.51 -15.43
N GLY A 23 8.24 -25.99 -15.67
CA GLY A 23 7.75 -26.43 -16.98
C GLY A 23 6.80 -25.46 -17.69
N GLY A 24 6.60 -24.24 -17.21
CA GLY A 24 5.71 -23.25 -17.83
C GLY A 24 6.09 -22.89 -19.27
N GLU A 25 5.12 -22.43 -20.09
CA GLU A 25 5.30 -22.06 -21.51
C GLU A 25 6.44 -21.06 -21.77
N HIS A 26 6.89 -20.34 -20.76
CA HIS A 26 8.00 -19.36 -20.84
C HIS A 26 9.34 -19.88 -20.30
N GLY A 27 9.44 -21.17 -20.02
CA GLY A 27 10.63 -21.79 -19.43
C GLY A 27 10.84 -21.44 -17.95
N PRO A 28 11.88 -21.98 -17.31
CA PRO A 28 12.16 -21.71 -15.90
C PRO A 28 12.52 -20.24 -15.69
N MET A 29 11.94 -19.61 -14.68
CA MET A 29 12.29 -18.24 -14.30
C MET A 29 13.76 -18.16 -13.86
N HIS A 30 14.53 -17.29 -14.51
CA HIS A 30 15.92 -17.07 -14.14
C HIS A 30 16.03 -16.40 -12.77
N LYS A 31 16.82 -16.99 -11.87
CA LYS A 31 17.11 -16.42 -10.55
C LYS A 31 18.11 -15.28 -10.68
N HIS A 32 17.61 -14.03 -10.62
CA HIS A 32 18.44 -12.83 -10.73
C HIS A 32 18.66 -12.10 -9.41
N LEU A 33 17.88 -12.43 -8.37
CA LEU A 33 17.88 -11.74 -7.09
C LEU A 33 18.68 -12.54 -6.06
N GLY A 34 19.55 -11.85 -5.33
CA GLY A 34 20.27 -12.39 -4.18
C GLY A 34 19.53 -12.19 -2.87
N ALA A 35 20.07 -12.73 -1.78
CA ALA A 35 19.49 -12.58 -0.45
C ALA A 35 19.38 -11.11 -0.01
N PHE A 36 20.36 -10.28 -0.33
CA PHE A 36 20.31 -8.85 -0.02
C PHE A 36 19.20 -8.10 -0.77
N ASP A 37 18.95 -8.47 -2.04
CA ASP A 37 17.86 -7.88 -2.81
C ASP A 37 16.51 -8.23 -2.18
N LEU A 38 16.33 -9.49 -1.74
CA LEU A 38 15.11 -9.95 -1.07
C LEU A 38 14.91 -9.25 0.27
N ILE A 39 15.97 -9.06 1.06
CA ILE A 39 15.92 -8.29 2.31
C ILE A 39 15.53 -6.84 2.00
N ALA A 40 16.14 -6.21 0.99
CA ALA A 40 15.81 -4.86 0.58
C ALA A 40 14.34 -4.74 0.13
N PHE A 41 13.81 -5.70 -0.62
CA PHE A 41 12.39 -5.73 -0.97
C PHE A 41 11.50 -5.82 0.27
N GLY A 42 11.82 -6.70 1.22
CA GLY A 42 11.08 -6.84 2.48
C GLY A 42 11.09 -5.55 3.31
N VAL A 43 12.26 -4.96 3.53
CA VAL A 43 12.41 -3.67 4.24
C VAL A 43 11.68 -2.55 3.48
N GLY A 44 11.80 -2.53 2.14
CA GLY A 44 11.12 -1.56 1.29
C GLY A 44 9.61 -1.62 1.39
N ALA A 45 9.03 -2.82 1.46
CA ALA A 45 7.60 -3.02 1.64
C ALA A 45 7.13 -2.63 3.05
N THR A 46 7.93 -2.91 4.08
CA THR A 46 7.57 -2.62 5.48
C THR A 46 7.64 -1.12 5.77
N ILE A 47 8.67 -0.41 5.29
CA ILE A 47 8.81 1.04 5.46
C ILE A 47 8.07 1.74 4.32
N GLY A 48 6.76 1.84 4.43
CA GLY A 48 5.88 2.48 3.46
C GLY A 48 5.36 3.84 3.92
N SER A 49 4.32 4.34 3.25
CA SER A 49 3.64 5.59 3.60
C SER A 49 3.04 5.59 5.01
N GLY A 50 2.75 4.43 5.58
CA GLY A 50 2.19 4.30 6.92
C GLY A 50 3.06 4.93 8.01
N ILE A 51 4.37 4.69 7.99
CA ILE A 51 5.26 5.25 9.00
C ILE A 51 5.46 6.77 8.83
N PHE A 52 5.42 7.29 7.60
CA PHE A 52 5.67 8.70 7.34
C PHE A 52 4.39 9.56 7.38
N ALA A 53 3.24 9.01 6.95
CA ALA A 53 2.00 9.77 6.80
C ALA A 53 1.00 9.50 7.93
N LEU A 54 0.83 8.22 8.36
CA LEU A 54 -0.23 7.85 9.28
C LEU A 54 0.20 7.87 10.74
N THR A 55 1.48 7.71 11.05
CA THR A 55 1.97 7.62 12.43
C THR A 55 1.67 8.92 13.21
N GLY A 56 1.88 10.08 12.59
CA GLY A 56 1.59 11.37 13.20
C GLY A 56 0.11 11.55 13.52
N THR A 57 -0.76 11.23 12.58
CA THR A 57 -2.22 11.32 12.77
C THR A 57 -2.75 10.29 13.76
N ALA A 58 -2.19 9.09 13.78
CA ALA A 58 -2.55 8.06 14.75
C ALA A 58 -2.11 8.44 16.18
N ALA A 59 -0.95 9.06 16.32
CA ALA A 59 -0.46 9.54 17.61
C ALA A 59 -1.23 10.78 18.11
N ALA A 60 -1.50 11.74 17.23
CA ALA A 60 -2.19 12.98 17.57
C ALA A 60 -3.73 12.82 17.71
N GLY A 61 -4.30 11.84 17.03
CA GLY A 61 -5.76 11.69 16.89
C GLY A 61 -6.35 12.62 15.83
N GLN A 62 -7.62 12.48 15.60
CA GLN A 62 -8.37 13.33 14.67
C GLN A 62 -9.65 13.82 15.37
N VAL A 63 -9.84 15.13 15.36
CA VAL A 63 -11.13 15.72 15.72
C VAL A 63 -12.03 15.63 14.48
N SER A 64 -13.07 14.83 14.53
CA SER A 64 -14.05 14.78 13.46
C SER A 64 -14.98 15.98 13.60
N LEU A 65 -14.83 16.95 12.69
CA LEU A 65 -15.75 18.10 12.59
C LEU A 65 -17.00 17.75 11.77
N HIS A 66 -17.06 16.55 11.19
CA HIS A 66 -18.15 16.12 10.31
C HIS A 66 -18.82 14.86 10.85
N ASN A 67 -20.13 14.92 10.99
CA ASN A 67 -20.97 13.83 11.46
C ASN A 67 -21.34 12.94 10.26
N ASP A 68 -20.36 12.25 9.67
CA ASP A 68 -20.59 11.34 8.57
C ASP A 68 -21.33 10.10 9.06
N TRP A 69 -22.49 9.81 8.46
CA TRP A 69 -23.31 8.65 8.79
C TRP A 69 -22.59 7.30 8.64
N TRP A 70 -21.45 7.26 7.92
CA TRP A 70 -20.56 6.11 7.79
C TRP A 70 -19.70 5.83 9.01
N SER A 71 -19.29 6.87 9.71
CA SER A 71 -18.34 6.76 10.82
C SER A 71 -19.01 6.61 12.17
N THR A 72 -20.27 7.07 12.29
CA THR A 72 -20.93 7.26 13.58
C THR A 72 -21.47 5.98 14.24
N PRO A 73 -22.12 5.01 13.57
CA PRO A 73 -22.73 3.89 14.29
C PRO A 73 -21.73 2.83 14.75
N LEU A 74 -20.79 2.44 13.90
CA LEU A 74 -19.83 1.35 14.20
C LEU A 74 -18.68 1.83 15.10
N THR A 75 -18.17 3.03 14.87
CA THR A 75 -17.09 3.58 15.69
C THR A 75 -17.57 3.98 17.07
N ASN A 76 -18.80 4.50 17.22
CA ASN A 76 -19.40 4.79 18.53
C ASN A 76 -19.70 3.51 19.31
N PHE A 77 -20.17 2.46 18.63
CA PHE A 77 -20.44 1.16 19.26
C PHE A 77 -19.14 0.46 19.70
N LEU A 78 -18.08 0.55 18.90
CA LEU A 78 -16.81 -0.14 19.19
C LEU A 78 -15.84 0.67 20.06
N LEU A 79 -15.86 2.00 19.98
CA LEU A 79 -14.87 2.87 20.60
C LEU A 79 -15.45 3.87 21.60
N GLY A 80 -16.78 3.93 21.74
CA GLY A 80 -17.45 4.70 22.80
C GLY A 80 -17.34 6.23 22.71
N SER A 81 -16.84 6.81 21.59
CA SER A 81 -16.71 8.26 21.45
C SER A 81 -17.45 8.81 20.24
N THR A 82 -18.15 9.92 20.45
CA THR A 82 -18.95 10.64 19.45
C THR A 82 -18.23 11.80 18.77
N LEU A 83 -17.05 12.21 19.25
CA LEU A 83 -16.43 13.51 18.94
C LEU A 83 -15.03 13.42 18.29
N GLY A 84 -14.72 12.33 17.61
CA GLY A 84 -13.43 12.13 16.99
C GLY A 84 -12.66 10.95 17.57
N ARG A 85 -11.49 10.70 17.07
CA ARG A 85 -10.59 9.65 17.56
C ARG A 85 -9.53 10.27 18.43
N GLU A 86 -9.49 9.89 19.70
CA GLU A 86 -8.37 10.26 20.57
C GLU A 86 -7.08 9.69 20.01
N GLY A 87 -6.00 10.47 20.06
CA GLY A 87 -4.68 10.03 19.64
C GLY A 87 -4.12 8.97 20.58
N ALA A 88 -3.40 8.01 20.02
CA ALA A 88 -2.71 7.00 20.82
C ALA A 88 -1.52 7.57 21.62
N GLY A 89 -1.09 8.79 21.31
CA GLY A 89 0.07 9.39 21.94
C GLY A 89 1.31 8.48 21.89
N PRO A 90 2.12 8.43 22.96
CA PRO A 90 3.28 7.53 23.05
C PRO A 90 2.94 6.04 23.01
N ALA A 91 1.68 5.66 23.31
CA ALA A 91 1.25 4.26 23.29
C ALA A 91 1.30 3.62 21.89
N ILE A 92 1.42 4.42 20.83
CA ILE A 92 1.61 3.92 19.46
C ILE A 92 2.85 3.02 19.36
N VAL A 93 3.89 3.26 20.16
CA VAL A 93 5.09 2.43 20.21
C VAL A 93 4.76 1.00 20.63
N ILE A 94 3.85 0.83 21.60
CA ILE A 94 3.41 -0.50 22.05
C ILE A 94 2.68 -1.21 20.93
N SER A 95 1.84 -0.50 20.16
CA SER A 95 1.14 -1.06 18.99
C SER A 95 2.13 -1.56 17.94
N PHE A 96 3.20 -0.81 17.65
CA PHE A 96 4.26 -1.23 16.73
C PHE A 96 5.03 -2.46 17.25
N ILE A 97 5.33 -2.52 18.54
CA ILE A 97 6.00 -3.69 19.14
C ILE A 97 5.12 -4.94 19.03
N LEU A 98 3.84 -4.84 19.36
CA LEU A 98 2.91 -5.95 19.25
C LEU A 98 2.72 -6.40 17.79
N ALA A 99 2.58 -5.46 16.87
CA ALA A 99 2.51 -5.75 15.44
C ALA A 99 3.80 -6.43 14.94
N ALA A 100 4.97 -5.93 15.32
CA ALA A 100 6.26 -6.52 14.95
C ALA A 100 6.41 -7.95 15.48
N LEU A 101 5.97 -8.21 16.71
CA LEU A 101 5.98 -9.56 17.28
C LEU A 101 5.07 -10.51 16.49
N ALA A 102 3.82 -10.09 16.20
CA ALA A 102 2.88 -10.89 15.43
C ALA A 102 3.40 -11.16 14.01
N CYS A 103 3.91 -10.14 13.33
CA CYS A 103 4.51 -10.28 11.99
C CYS A 103 5.76 -11.16 12.02
N GLY A 104 6.57 -11.06 13.06
CA GLY A 104 7.76 -11.91 13.23
C GLY A 104 7.41 -13.39 13.35
N LEU A 105 6.40 -13.74 14.14
CA LEU A 105 5.90 -15.10 14.25
C LEU A 105 5.32 -15.61 12.91
N ALA A 106 4.56 -14.78 12.21
CA ALA A 106 4.06 -15.12 10.88
C ALA A 106 5.22 -15.34 9.89
N ALA A 107 6.26 -14.51 9.92
CA ALA A 107 7.43 -14.64 9.05
C ALA A 107 8.16 -15.96 9.23
N LEU A 108 8.24 -16.51 10.45
CA LEU A 108 8.82 -17.82 10.71
C LEU A 108 8.01 -18.94 10.02
N CYS A 109 6.68 -18.89 10.09
CA CYS A 109 5.81 -19.82 9.37
C CYS A 109 5.98 -19.71 7.85
N TYR A 110 6.07 -18.48 7.32
CA TYR A 110 6.34 -18.25 5.91
C TYR A 110 7.70 -18.76 5.46
N ALA A 111 8.74 -18.62 6.28
CA ALA A 111 10.07 -19.13 5.97
C ALA A 111 10.08 -20.67 5.83
N GLU A 112 9.35 -21.37 6.71
CA GLU A 112 9.18 -22.82 6.62
C GLU A 112 8.44 -23.22 5.33
N LEU A 113 7.29 -22.60 5.05
CA LEU A 113 6.52 -22.86 3.84
C LEU A 113 7.32 -22.58 2.57
N ALA A 114 8.07 -21.48 2.54
CA ALA A 114 8.92 -21.12 1.41
C ALA A 114 10.06 -22.12 1.18
N SER A 115 10.58 -22.74 2.24
CA SER A 115 11.59 -23.79 2.12
C SER A 115 11.03 -25.08 1.53
N MET A 116 9.76 -25.40 1.81
CA MET A 116 9.08 -26.60 1.29
C MET A 116 8.53 -26.40 -0.14
N ILE A 117 8.08 -25.19 -0.47
CA ILE A 117 7.45 -24.85 -1.74
C ILE A 117 8.17 -23.61 -2.31
N PRO A 118 9.37 -23.77 -2.91
CA PRO A 118 10.19 -22.65 -3.36
C PRO A 118 9.73 -22.10 -4.72
N VAL A 119 8.46 -21.73 -4.82
CA VAL A 119 7.85 -21.15 -6.02
C VAL A 119 7.27 -19.76 -5.72
N SER A 120 7.18 -18.91 -6.74
CA SER A 120 6.52 -17.61 -6.62
C SER A 120 5.01 -17.79 -6.47
N GLY A 121 4.34 -16.85 -5.79
CA GLY A 121 2.88 -16.87 -5.64
C GLY A 121 2.42 -16.56 -4.22
N SER A 122 3.36 -16.32 -3.30
CA SER A 122 3.06 -15.86 -1.93
C SER A 122 2.01 -16.71 -1.21
N ALA A 123 1.17 -16.08 -0.40
CA ALA A 123 0.09 -16.73 0.37
C ALA A 123 -0.88 -17.54 -0.49
N TYR A 124 -1.13 -17.13 -1.74
CA TYR A 124 -1.97 -17.88 -2.67
C TYR A 124 -1.46 -19.31 -2.88
N THR A 125 -0.18 -19.45 -3.21
CA THR A 125 0.42 -20.77 -3.50
C THR A 125 0.44 -21.66 -2.26
N PHE A 126 0.79 -21.10 -1.11
CA PHE A 126 0.80 -21.86 0.15
C PHE A 126 -0.61 -22.27 0.59
N ALA A 127 -1.61 -21.40 0.39
CA ALA A 127 -3.00 -21.74 0.66
C ALA A 127 -3.51 -22.82 -0.29
N TYR A 128 -3.12 -22.80 -1.56
CA TYR A 128 -3.52 -23.82 -2.51
C TYR A 128 -2.98 -25.21 -2.13
N ALA A 129 -1.72 -25.27 -1.71
CA ALA A 129 -1.11 -26.53 -1.25
C ALA A 129 -1.73 -27.05 0.05
N SER A 130 -2.03 -26.16 1.00
CA SER A 130 -2.44 -26.54 2.35
C SER A 130 -3.96 -26.59 2.56
N LEU A 131 -4.69 -25.55 2.16
CA LEU A 131 -6.10 -25.33 2.44
C LEU A 131 -7.03 -25.72 1.29
N GLY A 132 -6.53 -25.67 0.05
CA GLY A 132 -7.28 -26.03 -1.16
C GLY A 132 -7.71 -24.84 -2.01
N GLU A 133 -8.33 -25.16 -3.15
CA GLU A 133 -8.57 -24.24 -4.26
C GLU A 133 -9.44 -23.03 -3.90
N VAL A 134 -10.51 -23.22 -3.17
CA VAL A 134 -11.45 -22.13 -2.82
C VAL A 134 -10.79 -21.10 -1.89
N ILE A 135 -10.07 -21.56 -0.89
CA ILE A 135 -9.38 -20.65 0.04
C ILE A 135 -8.25 -19.90 -0.69
N ALA A 136 -7.52 -20.60 -1.56
CA ALA A 136 -6.53 -19.97 -2.41
C ALA A 136 -7.14 -18.90 -3.33
N TRP A 137 -8.29 -19.16 -3.92
CA TRP A 137 -9.00 -18.20 -4.77
C TRP A 137 -9.42 -16.94 -4.00
N ILE A 138 -9.95 -17.09 -2.77
CA ILE A 138 -10.29 -15.96 -1.91
C ILE A 138 -9.03 -15.14 -1.59
N ILE A 139 -7.94 -15.79 -1.19
CA ILE A 139 -6.66 -15.14 -0.89
C ILE A 139 -6.10 -14.45 -2.13
N GLY A 140 -6.25 -15.06 -3.32
CA GLY A 140 -5.83 -14.44 -4.58
C GLY A 140 -6.54 -13.11 -4.84
N TRP A 141 -7.85 -13.04 -4.63
CA TRP A 141 -8.61 -11.80 -4.74
C TRP A 141 -8.24 -10.77 -3.68
N ASP A 142 -8.01 -11.22 -2.45
CA ASP A 142 -7.56 -10.38 -1.34
C ASP A 142 -6.22 -9.72 -1.66
N LEU A 143 -5.25 -10.49 -2.14
CA LEU A 143 -3.95 -9.98 -2.59
C LEU A 143 -4.07 -8.95 -3.74
N ILE A 144 -4.95 -9.20 -4.73
CA ILE A 144 -5.20 -8.24 -5.81
C ILE A 144 -5.71 -6.91 -5.25
N LEU A 145 -6.68 -6.96 -4.35
CA LEU A 145 -7.26 -5.78 -3.72
C LEU A 145 -6.22 -5.06 -2.85
N GLU A 146 -5.47 -5.80 -2.03
CA GLU A 146 -4.42 -5.26 -1.17
C GLU A 146 -3.39 -4.46 -1.99
N TYR A 147 -2.84 -5.05 -3.04
CA TYR A 147 -1.86 -4.37 -3.88
C TYR A 147 -2.46 -3.22 -4.68
N ALA A 148 -3.67 -3.35 -5.20
CA ALA A 148 -4.32 -2.28 -5.94
C ALA A 148 -4.57 -1.06 -5.05
N VAL A 149 -5.20 -1.26 -3.89
CA VAL A 149 -5.50 -0.18 -2.93
C VAL A 149 -4.21 0.39 -2.35
N GLY A 150 -3.24 -0.47 -1.99
CA GLY A 150 -1.95 -0.05 -1.46
C GLY A 150 -1.18 0.85 -2.44
N ASN A 151 -1.12 0.49 -3.71
CA ASN A 151 -0.45 1.30 -4.73
C ASN A 151 -1.10 2.67 -4.90
N VAL A 152 -2.43 2.75 -4.90
CA VAL A 152 -3.16 4.04 -4.97
C VAL A 152 -2.84 4.90 -3.75
N ALA A 153 -2.94 4.32 -2.54
CA ALA A 153 -2.67 5.04 -1.30
C ALA A 153 -1.23 5.60 -1.24
N VAL A 154 -0.24 4.79 -1.66
CA VAL A 154 1.16 5.22 -1.72
C VAL A 154 1.36 6.32 -2.75
N ALA A 155 0.77 6.22 -3.94
CA ALA A 155 0.89 7.22 -4.98
C ALA A 155 0.29 8.57 -4.58
N VAL A 156 -0.88 8.56 -3.93
CA VAL A 156 -1.52 9.77 -3.40
C VAL A 156 -0.68 10.38 -2.28
N SER A 157 -0.22 9.57 -1.32
CA SER A 157 0.66 10.04 -0.24
C SER A 157 1.96 10.65 -0.78
N TRP A 158 2.57 10.03 -1.80
CA TRP A 158 3.73 10.58 -2.48
C TRP A 158 3.44 11.93 -3.14
N SER A 159 2.28 12.05 -3.80
CA SER A 159 1.84 13.30 -4.40
C SER A 159 1.74 14.44 -3.38
N ASP A 160 1.19 14.17 -2.20
CA ASP A 160 1.09 15.17 -1.13
C ASP A 160 2.47 15.63 -0.66
N HIS A 161 3.42 14.72 -0.45
CA HIS A 161 4.79 15.06 -0.09
C HIS A 161 5.51 15.86 -1.20
N PHE A 162 5.26 15.49 -2.47
CA PHE A 162 5.79 16.21 -3.62
C PHE A 162 5.27 17.66 -3.68
N LEU A 163 4.00 17.89 -3.39
CA LEU A 163 3.43 19.23 -3.28
C LEU A 163 4.10 20.07 -2.21
N HIS A 164 4.32 19.49 -1.03
CA HIS A 164 5.06 20.17 0.05
C HIS A 164 6.48 20.53 -0.36
N LEU A 165 7.17 19.63 -1.05
CA LEU A 165 8.51 19.86 -1.56
C LEU A 165 8.53 21.00 -2.59
N VAL A 166 7.64 20.97 -3.57
CA VAL A 166 7.54 22.01 -4.61
C VAL A 166 7.24 23.37 -3.98
N HIS A 167 6.27 23.42 -3.06
CA HIS A 167 5.94 24.66 -2.34
C HIS A 167 7.12 25.17 -1.51
N GLY A 168 7.82 24.30 -0.80
CA GLY A 168 8.99 24.65 0.01
C GLY A 168 10.17 25.19 -0.80
N MET A 169 10.36 24.67 -2.04
CA MET A 169 11.45 25.09 -2.93
C MET A 169 11.13 26.35 -3.74
N THR A 170 9.90 26.51 -4.17
CA THR A 170 9.50 27.57 -5.11
C THR A 170 8.72 28.70 -4.46
N GLY A 171 8.16 28.48 -3.26
CA GLY A 171 7.21 29.39 -2.63
C GLY A 171 5.84 29.45 -3.33
N HIS A 172 5.64 28.64 -4.38
CA HIS A 172 4.41 28.63 -5.17
C HIS A 172 3.71 27.28 -5.07
N GLY A 173 2.39 27.29 -4.94
CA GLY A 173 1.56 26.09 -5.01
C GLY A 173 1.29 25.66 -6.44
N LEU A 174 0.83 24.44 -6.60
CA LEU A 174 0.30 23.94 -7.87
C LEU A 174 -1.24 24.08 -7.90
N PRO A 175 -1.87 24.14 -9.10
CA PRO A 175 -3.33 24.20 -9.21
C PRO A 175 -3.98 22.94 -8.61
N LEU A 176 -5.07 23.13 -7.85
CA LEU A 176 -5.78 22.05 -7.18
C LEU A 176 -6.28 20.97 -8.17
N TRP A 177 -6.73 21.36 -9.36
CA TRP A 177 -7.25 20.44 -10.38
C TRP A 177 -6.18 19.49 -10.98
N LEU A 178 -4.88 19.80 -10.81
CA LEU A 178 -3.75 18.93 -11.22
C LEU A 178 -3.21 18.05 -10.12
N THR A 179 -3.64 18.25 -8.88
CA THR A 179 -2.95 17.67 -7.70
C THR A 179 -3.86 16.87 -6.80
N ALA A 180 -5.14 16.84 -7.11
CA ALA A 180 -6.14 16.08 -6.36
C ALA A 180 -7.12 15.39 -7.32
N ASP A 181 -7.79 14.35 -6.86
CA ASP A 181 -8.97 13.82 -7.52
C ASP A 181 -10.16 14.76 -7.34
N THR A 182 -11.20 14.60 -8.16
CA THR A 182 -12.36 15.50 -8.14
C THR A 182 -13.07 15.57 -6.79
N THR A 183 -13.19 14.43 -6.08
CA THR A 183 -13.85 14.37 -4.78
C THR A 183 -13.04 15.13 -3.72
N THR A 184 -11.74 14.89 -3.68
CA THR A 184 -10.81 15.60 -2.79
C THR A 184 -10.76 17.08 -3.13
N ALA A 185 -10.73 17.45 -4.40
CA ALA A 185 -10.74 18.84 -4.82
C ALA A 185 -12.00 19.60 -4.36
N LEU A 186 -13.16 18.98 -4.50
CA LEU A 186 -14.42 19.57 -4.02
C LEU A 186 -14.46 19.71 -2.49
N SER A 187 -13.95 18.73 -1.75
CA SER A 187 -13.86 18.82 -0.28
C SER A 187 -12.90 19.93 0.17
N ARG A 188 -11.77 20.11 -0.52
CA ARG A 188 -10.82 21.21 -0.25
C ARG A 188 -11.40 22.59 -0.55
N ILE A 189 -12.20 22.71 -1.59
CA ILE A 189 -12.93 23.96 -1.90
C ILE A 189 -13.96 24.26 -0.83
N ALA A 190 -14.64 23.25 -0.29
CA ALA A 190 -15.61 23.41 0.78
C ALA A 190 -14.94 23.84 2.11
N ASP A 191 -13.76 23.32 2.39
CA ASP A 191 -12.97 23.62 3.61
C ASP A 191 -11.81 24.59 3.30
N ARG A 192 -12.13 25.80 2.85
CA ARG A 192 -11.11 26.81 2.49
C ARG A 192 -10.24 27.28 3.66
N ALA A 193 -10.67 27.09 4.88
CA ALA A 193 -9.93 27.50 6.08
C ALA A 193 -8.82 26.51 6.48
N SER A 194 -8.73 25.37 5.84
CA SER A 194 -7.71 24.36 6.15
C SER A 194 -6.29 24.89 5.83
N PRO A 195 -5.34 24.77 6.78
CA PRO A 195 -3.94 25.18 6.57
C PRO A 195 -3.28 24.50 5.36
N GLN A 196 -3.75 23.30 4.99
CA GLN A 196 -3.24 22.55 3.83
C GLN A 196 -3.55 23.24 2.50
N ASN A 197 -4.53 24.14 2.47
CA ASN A 197 -4.90 24.88 1.27
C ASN A 197 -3.85 25.91 0.83
N ALA A 198 -2.90 26.26 1.69
CA ALA A 198 -1.75 27.10 1.34
C ALA A 198 -0.85 26.46 0.25
N LEU A 199 -0.94 25.14 0.05
CA LEU A 199 -0.19 24.41 -0.97
C LEU A 199 -0.71 24.59 -2.40
N TYR A 200 -1.90 25.18 -2.55
CA TYR A 200 -2.55 25.29 -3.86
C TYR A 200 -2.51 26.74 -4.37
N SER A 201 -2.17 26.90 -5.66
CA SER A 201 -2.12 28.23 -6.31
C SER A 201 -3.49 28.68 -6.80
N SER A 202 -4.37 27.77 -7.15
CA SER A 202 -5.74 28.06 -7.57
C SER A 202 -6.71 26.96 -7.15
N PHE A 203 -7.95 27.37 -6.91
CA PHE A 203 -9.06 26.49 -6.54
C PHE A 203 -10.09 26.34 -7.67
N ASP A 204 -9.78 26.89 -8.85
CA ASP A 204 -10.65 26.80 -10.00
C ASP A 204 -10.54 25.42 -10.62
N LEU A 205 -11.68 24.73 -10.76
CA LEU A 205 -11.76 23.44 -11.43
C LEU A 205 -12.22 23.65 -12.87
N PRO A 206 -11.48 23.15 -13.87
CA PRO A 206 -11.95 23.11 -15.23
C PRO A 206 -13.21 22.23 -15.33
N GLN A 207 -14.11 22.61 -16.21
CA GLN A 207 -15.32 21.83 -16.47
C GLN A 207 -15.16 21.00 -17.74
N LEU A 208 -15.37 19.70 -17.62
CA LEU A 208 -15.40 18.78 -18.74
C LEU A 208 -16.83 18.23 -18.88
N PHE A 209 -17.48 18.48 -20.01
CA PHE A 209 -18.89 18.11 -20.25
C PHE A 209 -19.87 18.60 -19.16
N GLY A 210 -19.63 19.78 -18.59
CA GLY A 210 -20.48 20.37 -17.54
C GLY A 210 -20.24 19.81 -16.12
N HIS A 211 -19.25 18.94 -15.94
CA HIS A 211 -18.84 18.42 -14.64
C HIS A 211 -17.45 18.93 -14.23
N PRO A 212 -17.23 19.24 -12.93
CA PRO A 212 -15.91 19.63 -12.47
C PRO A 212 -14.92 18.47 -12.68
N PHE A 213 -13.75 18.79 -13.21
CA PHE A 213 -12.70 17.81 -13.51
C PHE A 213 -11.44 18.15 -12.72
N ALA A 214 -10.88 17.13 -12.06
CA ALA A 214 -9.56 17.22 -11.44
C ALA A 214 -8.86 15.87 -11.54
N VAL A 215 -7.54 15.89 -11.65
CA VAL A 215 -6.70 14.69 -11.74
C VAL A 215 -5.43 14.88 -10.92
N ASN A 216 -5.05 13.87 -10.16
CA ASN A 216 -3.78 13.89 -9.44
C ASN A 216 -2.64 13.51 -10.39
N LEU A 217 -2.12 14.50 -11.11
CA LEU A 217 -1.06 14.32 -12.09
C LEU A 217 0.26 13.84 -11.47
N PRO A 218 0.75 14.37 -10.32
CA PRO A 218 1.94 13.85 -9.66
C PRO A 218 1.82 12.37 -9.30
N ALA A 219 0.66 11.93 -8.76
CA ALA A 219 0.42 10.52 -8.46
C ALA A 219 0.46 9.65 -9.72
N LEU A 220 -0.13 10.11 -10.81
CA LEU A 220 -0.12 9.40 -12.10
C LEU A 220 1.30 9.30 -12.67
N LEU A 221 2.08 10.37 -12.59
CA LEU A 221 3.45 10.40 -13.10
C LEU A 221 4.38 9.48 -12.32
N ILE A 222 4.26 9.41 -10.97
CA ILE A 222 5.09 8.50 -10.20
C ILE A 222 4.74 7.04 -10.49
N VAL A 223 3.46 6.70 -10.63
CA VAL A 223 3.05 5.35 -11.02
C VAL A 223 3.59 4.99 -12.40
N ALA A 224 3.50 5.90 -13.38
CA ALA A 224 4.06 5.69 -14.71
C ALA A 224 5.58 5.51 -14.67
N ALA A 225 6.30 6.31 -13.88
CA ALA A 225 7.76 6.21 -13.72
C ALA A 225 8.17 4.87 -13.09
N VAL A 226 7.50 4.46 -12.02
CA VAL A 226 7.77 3.16 -11.38
C VAL A 226 7.44 2.00 -12.32
N THR A 227 6.31 2.07 -13.03
CA THR A 227 5.93 1.07 -14.03
C THR A 227 6.98 0.97 -15.14
N TRP A 228 7.48 2.10 -15.63
CA TRP A 228 8.58 2.13 -16.61
C TRP A 228 9.81 1.38 -16.10
N VAL A 229 10.26 1.65 -14.86
CA VAL A 229 11.42 0.97 -14.25
C VAL A 229 11.18 -0.55 -14.17
N LEU A 230 9.96 -0.98 -13.82
CA LEU A 230 9.60 -2.40 -13.75
C LEU A 230 9.63 -3.08 -15.12
N VAL A 231 9.19 -2.37 -16.17
CA VAL A 231 9.19 -2.88 -17.55
C VAL A 231 10.60 -2.99 -18.13
N VAL A 232 11.52 -2.09 -17.74
CA VAL A 232 12.92 -2.11 -18.20
C VAL A 232 13.64 -3.38 -17.76
N GLY A 233 13.37 -3.87 -16.56
CA GLY A 233 13.86 -5.17 -16.12
C GLY A 233 13.99 -5.34 -14.61
N ILE A 234 14.01 -6.59 -14.17
CA ILE A 234 14.03 -6.95 -12.76
C ILE A 234 15.33 -6.54 -12.05
N LYS A 235 16.46 -6.55 -12.75
CA LYS A 235 17.76 -6.16 -12.16
C LYS A 235 17.84 -4.67 -11.88
N GLU A 236 17.37 -3.85 -12.82
CA GLU A 236 17.30 -2.41 -12.71
C GLU A 236 16.31 -2.01 -11.62
N SER A 237 15.15 -2.66 -11.58
CA SER A 237 14.14 -2.49 -10.55
C SER A 237 14.68 -2.85 -9.16
N ALA A 238 15.38 -3.98 -9.00
CA ALA A 238 15.98 -4.39 -7.73
C ALA A 238 17.05 -3.38 -7.26
N ARG A 239 17.88 -2.89 -8.17
CA ARG A 239 18.90 -1.88 -7.85
C ARG A 239 18.25 -0.55 -7.42
N ALA A 240 17.26 -0.07 -8.16
CA ALA A 240 16.50 1.13 -7.81
C ALA A 240 15.83 0.99 -6.44
N ASN A 241 15.21 -0.16 -6.17
CA ASN A 241 14.62 -0.45 -4.87
C ASN A 241 15.66 -0.45 -3.74
N SER A 242 16.81 -1.10 -3.92
CA SER A 242 17.86 -1.17 -2.89
C SER A 242 18.41 0.23 -2.54
N ILE A 243 18.58 1.10 -3.54
CA ILE A 243 18.98 2.50 -3.32
C ILE A 243 17.89 3.25 -2.54
N ALA A 244 16.63 3.14 -2.97
CA ALA A 244 15.50 3.79 -2.29
C ALA A 244 15.35 3.31 -0.84
N VAL A 245 15.57 2.03 -0.57
CA VAL A 245 15.54 1.46 0.78
C VAL A 245 16.68 2.00 1.63
N ALA A 246 17.90 2.06 1.09
CA ALA A 246 19.02 2.63 1.82
C ALA A 246 18.74 4.10 2.23
N VAL A 247 18.20 4.90 1.31
CA VAL A 247 17.80 6.29 1.59
C VAL A 247 16.69 6.34 2.66
N LYS A 248 15.65 5.50 2.55
CA LYS A 248 14.56 5.44 3.56
C LYS A 248 15.09 5.10 4.96
N VAL A 249 15.95 4.11 5.05
CA VAL A 249 16.53 3.68 6.34
C VAL A 249 17.38 4.80 6.94
N LEU A 250 18.20 5.45 6.13
CA LEU A 250 19.00 6.61 6.59
C LEU A 250 18.09 7.75 7.10
N VAL A 251 17.01 8.05 6.39
CA VAL A 251 16.05 9.08 6.82
C VAL A 251 15.41 8.68 8.16
N VAL A 252 14.94 7.45 8.30
CA VAL A 252 14.32 6.97 9.57
C VAL A 252 15.30 6.97 10.74
N LEU A 253 16.58 6.71 10.50
CA LEU A 253 17.61 6.73 11.56
C LEU A 253 18.07 8.16 11.93
N PHE A 254 17.89 9.11 11.00
CA PHE A 254 18.26 10.51 11.23
C PHE A 254 17.20 11.29 12.01
N PHE A 255 15.92 10.93 11.88
CA PHE A 255 14.78 11.51 12.59
C PHE A 255 14.40 10.73 13.84
#